data_112c16d1dec3323cc2e817aa6dd508b2
#
_entry.id   112c16d1dec3323cc2e817aa6dd508b2
#
_cell.length_a   1.000
_cell.length_b   1.000
_cell.length_c   1.000
_cell.angle_alpha   90.00
_cell.angle_beta   90.00
_cell.angle_gamma   90.00
#
_symmetry.space_group_name_H-M   'P 1'
#
loop_
_entity.id
_entity.type
_entity.pdbx_description
1 polymer ?
#
loop_
_entity_poly.entity_id
_entity_poly.type
_entity_poly.pdbx_seq_one_letter_code
_entity_poly.pdbx_strand_id
1 'polypeptide(L)'
;YKKGKDGRLEVDPEAAKVVKMIFKMAAEGTSFADITRELNRQAIATCDEQKLSRGGQVQFQRFDTIKKKHWSPTTVAAIVRDEIYIGTRIWGKTRCSMHTGHKAILNDETEWVRLENHHTAIIDRALFEKANEMHPKKKRSVAESRTNFTLERRKKQPALLLCANCGHSLLKETEHLLKCSDARTNGDPVCRSLVIRREPLEENILGLVHQYAAS
;
A
#
# COMPACT_ATOMS: atom_id res chain seq x y z
N TYR A 1 -12.72 -1.72 11.40
CA TYR A 1 -13.05 -1.73 12.83
C TYR A 1 -12.63 -0.43 13.50
N LYS A 2 -13.31 -0.08 14.57
CA LYS A 2 -12.96 1.00 15.51
C LYS A 2 -12.74 0.42 16.90
N LYS A 3 -12.00 1.14 17.75
CA LYS A 3 -11.85 0.75 19.16
C LYS A 3 -13.10 1.17 19.92
N GLY A 4 -13.80 0.22 20.50
CA GLY A 4 -14.94 0.46 21.38
C GLY A 4 -14.52 1.02 22.75
N LYS A 5 -15.49 1.45 23.54
CA LYS A 5 -15.26 2.00 24.88
C LYS A 5 -14.56 1.00 25.81
N ASP A 6 -14.88 -0.28 25.67
CA ASP A 6 -14.28 -1.39 26.45
C ASP A 6 -12.94 -1.87 25.90
N GLY A 7 -12.35 -1.17 24.92
CA GLY A 7 -11.12 -1.57 24.26
C GLY A 7 -11.29 -2.73 23.27
N ARG A 8 -12.49 -3.28 23.10
CA ARG A 8 -12.80 -4.31 22.12
C ARG A 8 -12.95 -3.70 20.71
N LEU A 9 -12.84 -4.55 19.69
CA LEU A 9 -13.06 -4.13 18.31
C LEU A 9 -14.55 -4.11 18.00
N GLU A 10 -15.05 -2.96 17.58
CA GLU A 10 -16.41 -2.77 17.10
C GLU A 10 -16.42 -2.58 15.59
N VAL A 11 -17.48 -3.10 14.94
CA VAL A 11 -17.65 -2.93 13.50
C VAL A 11 -17.98 -1.47 13.20
N ASP A 12 -17.22 -0.89 12.27
CA ASP A 12 -17.50 0.40 11.69
C ASP A 12 -18.30 0.19 10.40
N PRO A 13 -19.57 0.61 10.33
CA PRO A 13 -20.46 0.28 9.23
C PRO A 13 -19.98 0.85 7.89
N GLU A 14 -19.38 2.04 7.89
CA GLU A 14 -18.86 2.67 6.66
C GLU A 14 -17.62 1.92 6.13
N ALA A 15 -16.65 1.68 7.01
CA ALA A 15 -15.46 0.92 6.64
C ALA A 15 -15.80 -0.54 6.27
N ALA A 16 -16.81 -1.14 6.93
CA ALA A 16 -17.24 -2.50 6.63
C ALA A 16 -17.81 -2.66 5.21
N LYS A 17 -18.50 -1.64 4.68
CA LYS A 17 -18.97 -1.65 3.28
C LYS A 17 -17.80 -1.76 2.29
N VAL A 18 -16.74 -0.99 2.52
CA VAL A 18 -15.55 -1.00 1.68
C VAL A 18 -14.84 -2.37 1.77
N VAL A 19 -14.70 -2.92 2.96
CA VAL A 19 -14.09 -4.25 3.17
C VAL A 19 -14.90 -5.32 2.44
N LYS A 20 -16.23 -5.33 2.57
CA LYS A 20 -17.11 -6.29 1.87
C LYS A 20 -16.96 -6.17 0.35
N MET A 21 -16.86 -4.96 -0.19
CA MET A 21 -16.63 -4.72 -1.61
C MET A 21 -15.28 -5.30 -2.07
N ILE A 22 -14.21 -5.05 -1.32
CA ILE A 22 -12.88 -5.60 -1.62
C ILE A 22 -12.92 -7.13 -1.67
N PHE A 23 -13.51 -7.78 -0.65
CA PHE A 23 -13.59 -9.24 -0.60
C PHE A 23 -14.45 -9.84 -1.70
N LYS A 24 -15.56 -9.17 -2.07
CA LYS A 24 -16.41 -9.61 -3.19
C LYS A 24 -15.63 -9.60 -4.49
N MET A 25 -14.97 -8.49 -4.83
CA MET A 25 -14.15 -8.37 -6.04
C MET A 25 -12.99 -9.37 -6.05
N ALA A 26 -12.33 -9.58 -4.89
CA ALA A 26 -11.26 -10.56 -4.78
C ALA A 26 -11.75 -12.00 -4.98
N ALA A 27 -12.92 -12.37 -4.43
CA ALA A 27 -13.54 -13.69 -4.62
C ALA A 27 -14.05 -13.93 -6.06
N GLU A 28 -14.28 -12.87 -6.82
CA GLU A 28 -14.58 -12.89 -8.25
C GLU A 28 -13.31 -13.03 -9.12
N GLY A 29 -12.10 -13.03 -8.51
CA GLY A 29 -10.83 -13.18 -9.20
C GLY A 29 -10.24 -11.87 -9.73
N THR A 30 -10.82 -10.72 -9.38
CA THR A 30 -10.30 -9.40 -9.78
C THR A 30 -8.93 -9.17 -9.15
N SER A 31 -7.94 -8.75 -9.95
CA SER A 31 -6.57 -8.53 -9.42
C SER A 31 -6.54 -7.41 -8.37
N PHE A 32 -5.61 -7.51 -7.40
CA PHE A 32 -5.46 -6.46 -6.38
C PHE A 32 -5.16 -5.08 -6.98
N ALA A 33 -4.51 -5.03 -8.14
CA ALA A 33 -4.25 -3.79 -8.86
C ALA A 33 -5.54 -3.18 -9.42
N ASP A 34 -6.44 -4.00 -9.97
CA ASP A 34 -7.72 -3.54 -10.51
C ASP A 34 -8.68 -3.11 -9.40
N ILE A 35 -8.74 -3.87 -8.30
CA ILE A 35 -9.48 -3.47 -7.09
C ILE A 35 -8.99 -2.11 -6.61
N THR A 36 -7.67 -1.92 -6.53
CA THR A 36 -7.07 -0.65 -6.13
C THR A 36 -7.47 0.50 -7.04
N ARG A 37 -7.41 0.30 -8.37
CA ARG A 37 -7.81 1.33 -9.33
C ARG A 37 -9.28 1.70 -9.19
N GLU A 38 -10.14 0.73 -8.93
CA GLU A 38 -11.58 0.97 -8.73
C GLU A 38 -11.84 1.78 -7.45
N LEU A 39 -11.19 1.42 -6.32
CA LEU A 39 -11.28 2.17 -5.07
C LEU A 39 -10.81 3.62 -5.24
N ASN A 40 -9.71 3.83 -5.95
CA ASN A 40 -9.17 5.17 -6.21
C ASN A 40 -10.06 5.94 -7.20
N ARG A 41 -10.63 5.28 -8.21
CA ARG A 41 -11.57 5.89 -9.17
C ARG A 41 -12.83 6.40 -8.48
N GLN A 42 -13.35 5.65 -7.51
CA GLN A 42 -14.51 6.03 -6.70
C GLN A 42 -14.15 7.04 -5.59
N ALA A 43 -12.90 7.48 -5.49
CA ALA A 43 -12.40 8.37 -4.45
C ALA A 43 -12.74 7.90 -3.02
N ILE A 44 -12.74 6.58 -2.79
CA ILE A 44 -13.02 5.99 -1.48
C ILE A 44 -11.87 6.33 -0.54
N ALA A 45 -12.20 6.90 0.61
CA ALA A 45 -11.21 7.27 1.62
C ALA A 45 -10.38 6.07 2.08
N THR A 46 -9.07 6.24 2.16
CA THR A 46 -8.15 5.21 2.66
C THR A 46 -8.33 4.98 4.17
N CYS A 47 -7.81 3.87 4.68
CA CYS A 47 -7.85 3.57 6.12
C CYS A 47 -7.22 4.68 6.96
N ASP A 48 -6.14 5.30 6.46
CA ASP A 48 -5.46 6.41 7.13
C ASP A 48 -6.29 7.69 7.12
N GLU A 49 -6.93 8.02 6.00
CA GLU A 49 -7.81 9.18 5.87
C GLU A 49 -9.03 9.06 6.78
N GLN A 50 -9.64 7.87 6.82
CA GLN A 50 -10.75 7.59 7.75
C GLN A 50 -10.31 7.70 9.22
N LYS A 51 -9.09 7.28 9.55
CA LYS A 51 -8.55 7.42 10.89
C LYS A 51 -8.30 8.88 11.25
N LEU A 52 -7.74 9.66 10.33
CA LEU A 52 -7.50 11.10 10.50
C LEU A 52 -8.80 11.89 10.65
N SER A 53 -9.83 11.60 9.84
CA SER A 53 -11.12 12.30 9.90
C SER A 53 -11.83 12.12 11.25
N ARG A 54 -11.46 11.07 12.02
CA ARG A 54 -11.96 10.78 13.38
C ARG A 54 -11.06 11.32 14.49
N GLY A 55 -10.09 12.16 14.17
CA GLY A 55 -9.14 12.70 15.15
C GLY A 55 -8.07 11.70 15.61
N GLY A 56 -7.93 10.56 14.93
CA GLY A 56 -6.90 9.57 15.22
C GLY A 56 -5.53 10.00 14.69
N GLN A 57 -4.47 9.63 15.41
CA GLN A 57 -3.10 9.86 14.94
C GLN A 57 -2.66 8.75 13.98
N VAL A 58 -2.06 9.11 12.86
CA VAL A 58 -1.39 8.18 11.95
C VAL A 58 0.10 8.21 12.27
N GLN A 59 0.66 7.06 12.61
CA GLN A 59 2.00 6.90 13.19
C GLN A 59 3.16 7.29 12.27
N PHE A 60 2.89 7.54 10.99
CA PHE A 60 3.87 7.92 9.97
C PHE A 60 3.45 9.14 9.17
N GLN A 61 3.32 10.28 9.85
CA GLN A 61 3.46 11.56 9.17
C GLN A 61 4.97 11.85 8.97
N ARG A 62 5.64 11.05 8.17
CA ARG A 62 6.93 11.44 7.65
C ARG A 62 6.69 12.51 6.60
N PHE A 63 6.94 13.75 6.98
CA PHE A 63 7.30 14.94 6.18
C PHE A 63 6.73 15.15 4.75
N ASP A 64 5.91 14.27 4.21
CA ASP A 64 5.32 14.40 2.88
C ASP A 64 3.82 14.76 2.99
N THR A 65 3.53 15.96 3.46
CA THR A 65 2.19 16.57 3.43
C THR A 65 1.66 16.78 2.01
N ILE A 66 2.52 16.62 1.01
CA ILE A 66 2.22 16.88 -0.41
C ILE A 66 1.68 15.61 -1.11
N LYS A 67 2.03 14.40 -0.63
CA LYS A 67 1.58 13.16 -1.29
C LYS A 67 0.18 12.80 -0.90
N LYS A 68 -0.71 12.88 -1.87
CA LYS A 68 -2.07 12.38 -1.74
C LYS A 68 -2.02 10.90 -1.39
N LYS A 69 -2.75 10.50 -0.35
CA LYS A 69 -2.84 9.10 0.04
C LYS A 69 -3.83 8.39 -0.88
N HIS A 70 -3.40 7.29 -1.46
CA HIS A 70 -4.19 6.45 -2.33
C HIS A 70 -4.18 5.01 -1.83
N TRP A 71 -5.20 4.27 -2.20
CA TRP A 71 -5.19 2.82 -2.06
C TRP A 71 -4.02 2.25 -2.84
N SER A 72 -3.38 1.23 -2.31
CA SER A 72 -2.30 0.50 -2.97
C SER A 72 -2.62 -0.99 -3.07
N PRO A 73 -2.13 -1.70 -4.09
CA PRO A 73 -2.33 -3.15 -4.21
C PRO A 73 -1.82 -3.92 -2.99
N THR A 74 -0.77 -3.42 -2.35
CA THR A 74 -0.21 -4.01 -1.12
C THR A 74 -1.18 -3.90 0.04
N THR A 75 -1.84 -2.74 0.19
CA THR A 75 -2.86 -2.53 1.24
C THR A 75 -4.07 -3.43 1.01
N VAL A 76 -4.56 -3.53 -0.23
CA VAL A 76 -5.67 -4.42 -0.59
C VAL A 76 -5.30 -5.88 -0.31
N ALA A 77 -4.11 -6.32 -0.71
CA ALA A 77 -3.62 -7.66 -0.44
C ALA A 77 -3.50 -7.96 1.06
N ALA A 78 -3.08 -6.98 1.86
CA ALA A 78 -3.00 -7.13 3.32
C ALA A 78 -4.40 -7.30 3.93
N ILE A 79 -5.39 -6.54 3.47
CA ILE A 79 -6.79 -6.65 3.92
C ILE A 79 -7.36 -8.03 3.60
N VAL A 80 -7.22 -8.52 2.35
CA VAL A 80 -7.77 -9.82 1.94
C VAL A 80 -7.14 -11.00 2.71
N ARG A 81 -5.92 -10.83 3.21
CA ARG A 81 -5.18 -11.88 3.93
C ARG A 81 -5.31 -11.80 5.45
N ASP A 82 -5.93 -10.78 5.98
CA ASP A 82 -6.00 -10.61 7.44
C ASP A 82 -7.24 -11.29 8.02
N GLU A 83 -7.00 -12.29 8.87
CA GLU A 83 -8.04 -13.06 9.57
C GLU A 83 -8.89 -12.21 10.55
N ILE A 84 -8.48 -10.97 10.79
CA ILE A 84 -9.25 -10.04 11.64
C ILE A 84 -10.67 -9.83 11.09
N TYR A 85 -10.85 -9.88 9.77
CA TYR A 85 -12.17 -9.65 9.15
C TYR A 85 -13.16 -10.81 9.31
N ILE A 86 -12.67 -12.01 9.68
CA ILE A 86 -13.50 -13.17 10.05
C ILE A 86 -13.65 -13.32 11.56
N GLY A 87 -13.30 -12.28 12.35
CA GLY A 87 -13.44 -12.29 13.81
C GLY A 87 -12.28 -12.94 14.56
N THR A 88 -11.21 -13.37 13.88
CA THR A 88 -10.03 -13.97 14.49
C THR A 88 -8.97 -12.91 14.80
N ARG A 89 -8.44 -12.89 16.01
CA ARG A 89 -7.32 -12.05 16.38
C ARG A 89 -6.07 -12.88 16.57
N ILE A 90 -4.97 -12.40 15.99
CA ILE A 90 -3.66 -13.11 16.04
C ILE A 90 -2.65 -12.23 16.75
N TRP A 91 -1.94 -12.80 17.72
CA TRP A 91 -0.81 -12.19 18.42
C TRP A 91 0.48 -12.97 18.16
N GLY A 92 1.61 -12.36 18.49
CA GLY A 92 2.91 -13.01 18.38
C GLY A 92 3.43 -13.15 16.95
N LYS A 93 2.88 -12.45 15.96
CA LYS A 93 3.38 -12.48 14.56
C LYS A 93 4.83 -12.01 14.46
N THR A 94 5.25 -11.10 15.34
CA THR A 94 6.60 -10.54 15.33
C THR A 94 7.13 -10.43 16.74
N ARG A 95 8.46 -10.58 16.90
CA ARG A 95 9.20 -10.26 18.11
C ARG A 95 10.21 -9.15 17.83
N CYS A 96 10.40 -8.28 18.80
CA CYS A 96 11.43 -7.26 18.77
C CYS A 96 12.33 -7.45 20.01
N SER A 97 13.63 -7.47 19.81
CA SER A 97 14.62 -7.61 20.90
C SER A 97 15.60 -6.44 20.84
N MET A 98 15.98 -5.94 22.01
CA MET A 98 17.04 -4.93 22.12
C MET A 98 18.37 -5.44 21.55
N HIS A 99 18.67 -6.74 21.69
CA HIS A 99 19.87 -7.36 21.14
C HIS A 99 19.91 -7.38 19.61
N THR A 100 18.75 -7.35 18.93
CA THR A 100 18.66 -7.32 17.46
C THR A 100 18.54 -5.90 16.90
N GLY A 101 18.87 -4.87 17.68
CA GLY A 101 18.79 -3.48 17.27
C GLY A 101 17.35 -3.01 16.97
N HIS A 102 16.38 -3.48 17.75
CA HIS A 102 14.95 -3.15 17.61
C HIS A 102 14.32 -3.51 16.24
N LYS A 103 14.96 -4.36 15.44
CA LYS A 103 14.36 -4.86 14.20
C LYS A 103 13.33 -5.93 14.54
N ALA A 104 12.11 -5.73 14.03
CA ALA A 104 11.06 -6.73 14.16
C ALA A 104 11.42 -7.98 13.31
N ILE A 105 11.44 -9.13 13.96
CA ILE A 105 11.65 -10.44 13.32
C ILE A 105 10.32 -11.15 13.30
N LEU A 106 9.95 -11.74 12.16
CA LEU A 106 8.76 -12.59 12.06
C LEU A 106 8.98 -13.89 12.82
N ASN A 107 8.01 -14.22 13.68
CA ASN A 107 7.96 -15.52 14.34
C ASN A 107 7.42 -16.58 13.37
N ASP A 108 7.70 -17.84 13.65
CA ASP A 108 7.07 -18.95 12.96
C ASP A 108 5.55 -18.93 13.18
N GLU A 109 4.78 -19.38 12.19
CA GLU A 109 3.32 -19.39 12.29
C GLU A 109 2.81 -20.33 13.40
N THR A 110 3.62 -21.30 13.82
CA THR A 110 3.35 -22.21 14.96
C THR A 110 3.38 -21.50 16.31
N GLU A 111 4.13 -20.40 16.41
CA GLU A 111 4.22 -19.58 17.63
C GLU A 111 3.09 -18.53 17.72
N TRP A 112 2.27 -18.41 16.69
CA TRP A 112 1.20 -17.42 16.70
C TRP A 112 0.03 -17.86 17.58
N VAL A 113 -0.42 -16.98 18.44
CA VAL A 113 -1.61 -17.19 19.25
C VAL A 113 -2.83 -16.69 18.48
N ARG A 114 -3.72 -17.62 18.08
CA ARG A 114 -4.99 -17.31 17.40
C ARG A 114 -6.15 -17.40 18.38
N LEU A 115 -6.94 -16.34 18.46
CA LEU A 115 -8.18 -16.32 19.22
C LEU A 115 -9.35 -16.13 18.25
N GLU A 116 -10.06 -17.20 18.03
CA GLU A 116 -11.26 -17.20 17.17
C GLU A 116 -12.44 -16.55 17.91
N ASN A 117 -13.38 -15.99 17.16
CA ASN A 117 -14.58 -15.34 17.69
C ASN A 117 -14.30 -14.23 18.72
N HIS A 118 -13.14 -13.56 18.60
CA HIS A 118 -12.76 -12.47 19.48
C HIS A 118 -13.68 -11.24 19.34
N HIS A 119 -14.19 -11.01 18.14
CA HIS A 119 -15.04 -9.88 17.80
C HIS A 119 -15.98 -10.24 16.65
N THR A 120 -16.99 -9.41 16.42
CA THR A 120 -17.96 -9.62 15.33
C THR A 120 -17.26 -9.61 13.98
N ALA A 121 -17.43 -10.68 13.20
CA ALA A 121 -16.90 -10.80 11.85
C ALA A 121 -17.61 -9.82 10.89
N ILE A 122 -16.85 -9.23 9.97
CA ILE A 122 -17.39 -8.43 8.84
C ILE A 122 -17.65 -9.32 7.63
N ILE A 123 -16.83 -10.36 7.46
CA ILE A 123 -16.80 -11.25 6.32
C ILE A 123 -17.02 -12.69 6.79
N ASP A 124 -17.80 -13.46 6.04
CA ASP A 124 -17.98 -14.89 6.29
C ASP A 124 -16.70 -15.65 5.93
N ARG A 125 -16.44 -16.74 6.66
CA ARG A 125 -15.26 -17.60 6.43
C ARG A 125 -15.21 -18.14 5.00
N ALA A 126 -16.34 -18.55 4.43
CA ALA A 126 -16.40 -19.06 3.06
C ALA A 126 -15.96 -18.02 2.01
N LEU A 127 -16.38 -16.76 2.17
CA LEU A 127 -15.98 -15.67 1.29
C LEU A 127 -14.49 -15.33 1.46
N PHE A 128 -13.97 -15.38 2.69
CA PHE A 128 -12.56 -15.17 2.99
C PHE A 128 -11.68 -16.25 2.33
N GLU A 129 -12.04 -17.53 2.47
CA GLU A 129 -11.32 -18.64 1.90
C GLU A 129 -11.31 -18.55 0.37
N LYS A 130 -12.48 -18.34 -0.25
CA LYS A 130 -12.61 -18.17 -1.70
C LYS A 130 -11.72 -17.02 -2.23
N ALA A 131 -11.73 -15.87 -1.57
CA ALA A 131 -10.88 -14.75 -1.98
C ALA A 131 -9.39 -15.05 -1.89
N ASN A 132 -8.96 -15.83 -0.88
CA ASN A 132 -7.56 -16.26 -0.73
C ASN A 132 -7.16 -17.39 -1.69
N GLU A 133 -8.07 -18.29 -2.06
CA GLU A 133 -7.85 -19.32 -3.10
C GLU A 133 -7.61 -18.68 -4.46
N MET A 134 -8.38 -17.65 -4.82
CA MET A 134 -8.19 -16.91 -6.07
C MET A 134 -6.86 -16.14 -6.10
N HIS A 135 -6.29 -15.82 -4.93
CA HIS A 135 -5.06 -15.03 -4.78
C HIS A 135 -4.00 -15.73 -3.91
N PRO A 136 -3.47 -16.89 -4.32
CA PRO A 136 -2.52 -17.63 -3.51
C PRO A 136 -1.26 -16.80 -3.21
N LYS A 137 -0.76 -16.91 -1.97
CA LYS A 137 0.52 -16.31 -1.60
C LYS A 137 1.64 -17.01 -2.37
N LYS A 138 2.35 -16.27 -3.22
CA LYS A 138 3.61 -16.77 -3.79
C LYS A 138 4.60 -16.91 -2.63
N LYS A 139 4.93 -18.13 -2.26
CA LYS A 139 6.04 -18.42 -1.32
C LYS A 139 7.34 -18.02 -2.04
N ARG A 140 7.95 -16.91 -1.62
CA ARG A 140 9.32 -16.61 -2.06
C ARG A 140 10.23 -17.64 -1.40
N SER A 141 11.04 -18.34 -2.18
CA SER A 141 12.04 -19.24 -1.61
C SER A 141 13.03 -18.42 -0.75
N VAL A 142 13.51 -19.03 0.32
CA VAL A 142 14.53 -18.41 1.20
C VAL A 142 15.80 -18.08 0.40
N ALA A 143 16.08 -18.86 -0.65
CA ALA A 143 17.19 -18.62 -1.57
C ALA A 143 17.02 -17.32 -2.38
N GLU A 144 15.81 -17.04 -2.92
CA GLU A 144 15.53 -15.78 -3.64
C GLU A 144 15.59 -14.56 -2.72
N SER A 145 15.22 -14.74 -1.44
CA SER A 145 15.34 -13.67 -0.44
C SER A 145 16.80 -13.38 -0.09
N ARG A 146 17.69 -14.38 -0.10
CA ARG A 146 19.11 -14.23 0.19
C ARG A 146 19.90 -13.63 -1.00
N THR A 147 19.60 -14.00 -2.23
CA THR A 147 20.23 -13.41 -3.43
C THR A 147 19.93 -11.93 -3.60
N ASN A 148 18.74 -11.50 -3.20
CA ASN A 148 18.40 -10.06 -3.18
C ASN A 148 19.04 -9.29 -2.01
N PHE A 149 19.60 -9.95 -1.01
CA PHE A 149 20.27 -9.32 0.13
C PHE A 149 21.75 -9.00 -0.14
N THR A 150 22.40 -9.75 -1.04
CA THR A 150 23.82 -9.58 -1.40
C THR A 150 24.04 -8.59 -2.54
N LEU A 151 23.02 -8.24 -3.30
CA LEU A 151 23.09 -7.07 -4.15
C LEU A 151 23.14 -5.85 -3.21
N GLU A 152 24.31 -5.20 -3.14
CA GLU A 152 24.44 -3.90 -2.50
C GLU A 152 23.16 -3.12 -2.75
N ARG A 153 22.48 -2.70 -1.69
CA ARG A 153 21.36 -1.77 -1.82
C ARG A 153 21.93 -0.61 -2.63
N ARG A 154 21.75 -0.62 -3.93
CA ARG A 154 21.98 0.59 -4.74
C ARG A 154 21.25 1.67 -3.98
N LYS A 155 22.01 2.58 -3.35
CA LYS A 155 21.43 3.73 -2.64
C LYS A 155 20.45 4.28 -3.66
N LYS A 156 19.14 4.15 -3.36
CA LYS A 156 18.11 4.68 -4.29
C LYS A 156 18.43 6.14 -4.41
N GLN A 157 18.98 6.51 -5.55
CA GLN A 157 19.18 7.93 -5.84
C GLN A 157 17.81 8.58 -5.72
N PRO A 158 17.70 9.71 -5.03
CA PRO A 158 16.43 10.42 -4.95
C PRO A 158 15.93 10.62 -6.38
N ALA A 159 14.64 10.43 -6.60
CA ALA A 159 14.06 10.67 -7.91
C ALA A 159 14.28 12.14 -8.27
N LEU A 160 15.02 12.40 -9.33
CA LEU A 160 15.33 13.75 -9.80
C LEU A 160 14.08 14.50 -10.30
N LEU A 161 13.13 13.75 -10.87
CA LEU A 161 11.92 14.31 -11.46
C LEU A 161 10.70 13.86 -10.67
N LEU A 162 9.96 14.85 -10.16
CA LEU A 162 8.74 14.64 -9.40
C LEU A 162 7.53 15.21 -10.14
N CYS A 163 6.39 14.56 -9.97
CA CYS A 163 5.12 15.03 -10.47
C CYS A 163 4.66 16.26 -9.66
N ALA A 164 4.41 17.38 -10.33
CA ALA A 164 3.94 18.61 -9.67
C ALA A 164 2.59 18.46 -8.98
N ASN A 165 1.72 17.54 -9.45
CA ASN A 165 0.38 17.36 -8.90
C ASN A 165 0.35 16.52 -7.62
N CYS A 166 1.19 15.46 -7.54
CA CYS A 166 1.11 14.50 -6.44
C CYS A 166 2.46 14.25 -5.73
N GLY A 167 3.55 14.86 -6.18
CA GLY A 167 4.87 14.70 -5.59
C GLY A 167 5.54 13.33 -5.80
N HIS A 168 4.89 12.38 -6.52
CA HIS A 168 5.50 11.10 -6.82
C HIS A 168 6.49 11.20 -7.98
N SER A 169 7.43 10.24 -8.05
CA SER A 169 8.44 10.21 -9.10
C SER A 169 7.83 10.01 -10.49
N LEU A 170 8.43 10.65 -11.48
CA LEU A 170 8.15 10.36 -12.88
C LEU A 170 8.95 9.12 -13.29
N LEU A 171 8.31 8.19 -13.96
CA LEU A 171 8.91 6.96 -14.45
C LEU A 171 8.89 6.94 -15.98
N LYS A 172 9.92 6.35 -16.57
CA LYS A 172 10.01 6.09 -18.01
C LYS A 172 8.89 5.09 -18.37
N GLU A 173 7.99 5.48 -19.26
CA GLU A 173 6.97 4.61 -19.82
C GLU A 173 7.43 4.03 -21.16
N THR A 174 7.95 4.89 -22.03
CA THR A 174 8.65 4.54 -23.27
C THR A 174 9.98 5.28 -23.34
N GLU A 175 10.73 5.13 -24.42
CA GLU A 175 12.00 5.84 -24.59
C GLU A 175 11.81 7.36 -24.55
N HIS A 176 10.72 7.84 -25.10
CA HIS A 176 10.40 9.27 -25.28
C HIS A 176 9.39 9.83 -24.27
N LEU A 177 8.78 8.99 -23.43
CA LEU A 177 7.67 9.40 -22.56
C LEU A 177 7.94 9.09 -21.10
N LEU A 178 7.64 10.09 -20.25
CA LEU A 178 7.62 9.98 -18.79
C LEU A 178 6.18 10.05 -18.29
N LYS A 179 5.87 9.26 -17.29
CA LYS A 179 4.57 9.20 -16.65
C LYS A 179 4.69 9.17 -15.13
N CYS A 180 3.71 9.73 -14.45
CA CYS A 180 3.64 9.70 -13.00
C CYS A 180 3.54 8.24 -12.50
N SER A 181 4.40 7.87 -11.53
CA SER A 181 4.39 6.53 -10.94
C SER A 181 3.09 6.20 -10.23
N ASP A 182 2.44 7.20 -9.63
CA ASP A 182 1.16 7.03 -8.93
C ASP A 182 0.02 6.76 -9.91
N ALA A 183 -0.04 7.53 -11.01
CA ALA A 183 -1.00 7.28 -12.08
C ALA A 183 -0.86 5.88 -12.69
N ARG A 184 0.38 5.38 -12.80
CA ARG A 184 0.65 4.06 -13.35
C ARG A 184 0.27 2.94 -12.38
N THR A 185 0.60 3.10 -11.10
CA THR A 185 0.45 2.03 -10.09
C THR A 185 -0.94 2.04 -9.46
N ASN A 186 -1.42 3.21 -9.09
CA ASN A 186 -2.64 3.38 -8.30
C ASN A 186 -3.81 3.91 -9.13
N GLY A 187 -3.56 4.35 -10.38
CA GLY A 187 -4.58 4.85 -11.28
C GLY A 187 -5.16 6.20 -10.87
N ASP A 188 -4.35 7.08 -10.24
CA ASP A 188 -4.82 8.41 -9.84
C ASP A 188 -5.41 9.17 -11.04
N PRO A 189 -6.70 9.57 -10.98
CA PRO A 189 -7.36 10.27 -12.06
C PRO A 189 -6.75 11.64 -12.37
N VAL A 190 -6.16 12.32 -11.37
CA VAL A 190 -5.54 13.64 -11.52
C VAL A 190 -4.25 13.56 -12.34
N CYS A 191 -3.46 12.52 -12.12
CA CYS A 191 -2.18 12.34 -12.82
C CYS A 191 -2.28 11.43 -14.06
N ARG A 192 -3.44 10.82 -14.31
CA ARG A 192 -3.62 9.82 -15.39
C ARG A 192 -3.35 10.39 -16.78
N SER A 193 -3.70 11.63 -17.01
CA SER A 193 -3.49 12.33 -18.28
C SER A 193 -2.11 12.97 -18.40
N LEU A 194 -1.32 13.00 -17.32
CA LEU A 194 -0.01 13.65 -17.33
C LEU A 194 1.02 12.74 -18.01
N VAL A 195 1.29 13.05 -19.25
CA VAL A 195 2.36 12.45 -20.06
C VAL A 195 3.31 13.55 -20.47
N ILE A 196 4.59 13.39 -20.12
CA ILE A 196 5.64 14.37 -20.41
C ILE A 196 6.58 13.78 -21.46
N ARG A 197 6.85 14.51 -22.53
CA ARG A 197 7.87 14.15 -23.49
C ARG A 197 9.25 14.40 -22.90
N ARG A 198 10.14 13.44 -23.06
CA ARG A 198 11.47 13.47 -22.45
C ARG A 198 12.38 14.49 -23.09
N GLU A 199 12.40 14.57 -24.42
CA GLU A 199 13.32 15.43 -25.15
C GLU A 199 13.13 16.92 -24.79
N PRO A 200 11.93 17.51 -24.87
CA PRO A 200 11.73 18.91 -24.50
C PRO A 200 12.07 19.19 -23.03
N LEU A 201 11.87 18.21 -22.15
CA LEU A 201 12.20 18.33 -20.73
C LEU A 201 13.73 18.37 -20.54
N GLU A 202 14.47 17.50 -21.20
CA GLU A 202 15.94 17.47 -21.15
C GLU A 202 16.55 18.76 -21.73
N GLU A 203 16.03 19.27 -22.84
CA GLU A 203 16.45 20.55 -23.43
C GLU A 203 16.24 21.72 -22.46
N ASN A 204 15.08 21.79 -21.82
CA ASN A 204 14.81 22.83 -20.83
C ASN A 204 15.73 22.74 -19.60
N ILE A 205 15.99 21.53 -19.10
CA ILE A 205 16.91 21.31 -17.97
C ILE A 205 18.34 21.73 -18.35
N LEU A 206 18.80 21.33 -19.53
CA LEU A 206 20.13 21.71 -20.02
C LEU A 206 20.24 23.24 -20.20
N GLY A 207 19.21 23.87 -20.73
CA GLY A 207 19.16 25.33 -20.87
C GLY A 207 19.29 26.04 -19.52
N LEU A 208 18.57 25.55 -18.47
CA LEU A 208 18.69 26.09 -17.13
C LEU A 208 20.09 25.88 -16.54
N VAL A 209 20.68 24.69 -16.71
CA VAL A 209 22.05 24.40 -16.24
C VAL A 209 23.06 25.33 -16.90
N HIS A 210 22.94 25.58 -18.20
CA HIS A 210 23.82 26.51 -18.91
C HIS A 210 23.67 27.96 -18.41
N GLN A 211 22.45 28.41 -18.14
CA GLN A 211 22.23 29.74 -17.57
C GLN A 211 22.89 29.91 -16.20
N TYR A 212 22.75 28.89 -15.32
CA TYR A 212 23.38 28.92 -13.99
C TYR A 212 24.90 28.75 -14.02
N ALA A 213 25.44 28.04 -15.00
CA ALA A 213 26.88 27.86 -15.12
C ALA A 213 27.61 29.09 -15.75
N ALA A 214 26.86 29.96 -16.42
CA ALA A 214 27.38 31.18 -17.05
C ALA A 214 27.24 32.43 -16.16
N SER A 215 26.58 32.32 -15.02
CA SER A 215 26.42 33.37 -14.00
C SER A 215 27.44 33.19 -12.89
#